data_fcee6826d7d6bd29b9e6b3924977fe28
#
_entry.id   fcee6826d7d6bd29b9e6b3924977fe28
#
_cell.length_a   1.000
_cell.length_b   1.000
_cell.length_c   1.000
_cell.angle_alpha   90.00
_cell.angle_beta   90.00
_cell.angle_gamma   90.00
#
_symmetry.space_group_name_H-M   'P 1'
#
loop_
_entity.id
_entity.type
_entity.pdbx_description
1 polymer ?
#
loop_
_entity_poly.entity_id
_entity_poly.type
_entity_poly.pdbx_seq_one_letter_code
_entity_poly.pdbx_strand_id
1 'polypeptide(L)'
;MKNLHKSPGTGAPAALSTGHRHYLRHYHFHRLLVIFFRIFLLTGFLFLWEFCASHQIIDSFIFSSPSKIMNALLLMISDHSIFLHLGVTLYETFVSFFLVIFVSILFAILLWYSNNLSEILEPYLVVLNSLPKSALAPLLIVWLGATKTTIIVTGMSVAIFGSILNLYTSFRSTDPGKIKLIYTLRGNHLHVLTKVILPYSIPAIISNMKVNIGLCLVG
;
A
#
# COMPACT_ATOMS: atom_id res chain seq x y z
N MET A 1 38.98 -28.47 -51.95
CA MET A 1 38.21 -29.73 -52.12
C MET A 1 37.33 -30.00 -50.92
N LYS A 2 36.00 -30.12 -51.20
CA LYS A 2 34.92 -30.83 -50.50
C LYS A 2 34.64 -30.42 -49.04
N ASN A 3 33.60 -29.58 -48.87
CA ASN A 3 32.23 -29.91 -48.47
C ASN A 3 32.08 -30.91 -47.30
N LEU A 4 31.45 -30.44 -46.23
CA LEU A 4 30.22 -31.10 -45.78
C LEU A 4 29.44 -30.19 -44.79
N HIS A 5 28.46 -29.59 -45.40
CA HIS A 5 27.25 -29.07 -44.71
C HIS A 5 26.57 -30.25 -44.00
N LYS A 6 26.38 -30.16 -42.70
CA LYS A 6 25.49 -31.07 -41.97
C LYS A 6 24.37 -30.25 -41.36
N SER A 7 23.17 -30.38 -41.89
CA SER A 7 21.92 -29.85 -41.46
C SER A 7 21.63 -30.16 -40.00
N PRO A 8 20.98 -29.24 -39.27
CA PRO A 8 20.50 -29.54 -37.93
C PRO A 8 19.30 -30.50 -38.03
N GLY A 9 19.47 -31.66 -37.51
CA GLY A 9 18.41 -32.64 -37.34
C GLY A 9 17.29 -32.09 -36.50
N THR A 10 16.07 -32.31 -36.98
CA THR A 10 14.79 -32.16 -36.26
C THR A 10 14.88 -32.77 -34.89
N GLY A 11 15.10 -31.93 -33.87
CA GLY A 11 15.15 -32.34 -32.48
C GLY A 11 13.76 -32.77 -32.01
N ALA A 12 13.58 -34.08 -31.85
CA ALA A 12 12.54 -34.58 -30.94
C ALA A 12 12.71 -33.91 -29.58
N PRO A 13 11.63 -33.60 -28.82
CA PRO A 13 11.76 -32.97 -27.53
C PRO A 13 12.67 -33.80 -26.64
N ALA A 14 13.79 -33.21 -26.24
CA ALA A 14 14.83 -33.88 -25.46
C ALA A 14 14.14 -34.51 -24.21
N ALA A 15 14.18 -35.83 -24.14
CA ALA A 15 13.62 -36.55 -23.01
C ALA A 15 14.31 -36.03 -21.75
N LEU A 16 13.57 -35.36 -20.88
CA LEU A 16 14.07 -34.83 -19.63
C LEU A 16 14.86 -35.92 -18.89
N SER A 17 16.09 -35.61 -18.48
CA SER A 17 16.94 -36.57 -17.77
C SER A 17 16.20 -37.05 -16.51
N THR A 18 16.46 -38.30 -16.10
CA THR A 18 15.86 -38.92 -14.90
C THR A 18 16.03 -38.05 -13.65
N GLY A 19 17.17 -37.38 -13.50
CA GLY A 19 17.44 -36.45 -12.41
C GLY A 19 16.55 -35.20 -12.47
N HIS A 20 16.26 -34.66 -13.66
CA HIS A 20 15.39 -33.51 -13.82
C HIS A 20 13.93 -33.84 -13.49
N ARG A 21 13.45 -35.03 -13.86
CA ARG A 21 12.10 -35.50 -13.48
C ARG A 21 11.99 -35.69 -11.97
N HIS A 22 13.03 -36.22 -11.32
CA HIS A 22 13.04 -36.36 -9.85
C HIS A 22 13.02 -35.01 -9.14
N TYR A 23 13.80 -34.05 -9.63
CA TYR A 23 13.82 -32.68 -9.11
C TYR A 23 12.45 -31.99 -9.27
N LEU A 24 11.84 -32.05 -10.45
CA LEU A 24 10.51 -31.47 -10.70
C LEU A 24 9.45 -32.12 -9.80
N ARG A 25 9.50 -33.44 -9.62
CA ARG A 25 8.54 -34.16 -8.74
C ARG A 25 8.71 -33.72 -7.29
N HIS A 26 9.93 -33.58 -6.80
CA HIS A 26 10.21 -33.08 -5.44
C HIS A 26 9.77 -31.63 -5.28
N TYR A 27 10.04 -30.78 -6.28
CA TYR A 27 9.62 -29.37 -6.28
C TYR A 27 8.09 -29.25 -6.27
N HIS A 28 7.38 -29.97 -7.10
CA HIS A 28 5.91 -29.96 -7.12
C HIS A 28 5.33 -30.51 -5.81
N PHE A 29 5.90 -31.59 -5.28
CA PHE A 29 5.47 -32.15 -3.99
C PHE A 29 5.65 -31.15 -2.85
N HIS A 30 6.80 -30.51 -2.75
CA HIS A 30 7.07 -29.46 -1.76
C HIS A 30 6.10 -28.30 -1.92
N ARG A 31 5.83 -27.84 -3.14
CA ARG A 31 4.88 -26.78 -3.42
C ARG A 31 3.46 -27.15 -3.01
N LEU A 32 3.01 -28.36 -3.33
CA LEU A 32 1.72 -28.89 -2.91
C LEU A 32 1.62 -28.98 -1.39
N LEU A 33 2.66 -29.43 -0.73
CA LEU A 33 2.75 -29.53 0.72
C LEU A 33 2.64 -28.13 1.37
N VAL A 34 3.34 -27.14 0.85
CA VAL A 34 3.23 -25.75 1.31
C VAL A 34 1.82 -25.19 1.11
N ILE A 35 1.19 -25.44 -0.04
CA ILE A 35 -0.19 -25.01 -0.31
C ILE A 35 -1.16 -25.71 0.64
N PHE A 36 -0.99 -27.01 0.84
CA PHE A 36 -1.82 -27.79 1.78
C PHE A 36 -1.73 -27.23 3.20
N PHE A 37 -0.53 -26.98 3.72
CA PHE A 37 -0.38 -26.39 5.05
C PHE A 37 -0.94 -24.97 5.16
N ARG A 38 -0.84 -24.17 4.11
CA ARG A 38 -1.46 -22.82 4.08
C ARG A 38 -2.99 -22.92 4.17
N ILE A 39 -3.59 -23.80 3.38
CA ILE A 39 -5.05 -24.02 3.41
C ILE A 39 -5.46 -24.62 4.76
N PHE A 40 -4.71 -25.61 5.26
CA PHE A 40 -4.97 -26.24 6.55
C PHE A 40 -4.93 -25.25 7.72
N LEU A 41 -3.93 -24.35 7.75
CA LEU A 41 -3.85 -23.29 8.76
C LEU A 41 -5.03 -22.32 8.67
N LEU A 42 -5.38 -21.90 7.45
CA LEU A 42 -6.50 -20.98 7.25
C LEU A 42 -7.84 -21.61 7.66
N THR A 43 -8.11 -22.82 7.17
CA THR A 43 -9.35 -23.53 7.51
C THR A 43 -9.41 -23.93 8.98
N GLY A 44 -8.29 -24.35 9.55
CA GLY A 44 -8.18 -24.65 10.99
C GLY A 44 -8.44 -23.41 11.86
N PHE A 45 -7.91 -22.25 11.46
CA PHE A 45 -8.19 -20.99 12.15
C PHE A 45 -9.68 -20.62 12.06
N LEU A 46 -10.28 -20.67 10.87
CA LEU A 46 -11.70 -20.37 10.69
C LEU A 46 -12.60 -21.33 11.49
N PHE A 47 -12.25 -22.61 11.49
CA PHE A 47 -12.97 -23.60 12.29
C PHE A 47 -12.85 -23.35 13.79
N LEU A 48 -11.63 -23.04 14.27
CA LEU A 48 -11.40 -22.71 15.66
C LEU A 48 -12.17 -21.45 16.08
N TRP A 49 -12.18 -20.42 15.24
CA TRP A 49 -12.94 -19.20 15.47
C TRP A 49 -14.45 -19.47 15.55
N GLU A 50 -15.02 -20.21 14.60
CA GLU A 50 -16.43 -20.61 14.63
C GLU A 50 -16.75 -21.41 15.88
N PHE A 51 -15.89 -22.37 16.24
CA PHE A 51 -16.05 -23.19 17.43
C PHE A 51 -16.05 -22.35 18.71
N CYS A 52 -15.08 -21.44 18.88
CA CYS A 52 -15.01 -20.56 20.04
C CYS A 52 -16.21 -19.62 20.15
N ALA A 53 -16.70 -19.10 19.00
CA ALA A 53 -17.88 -18.24 18.98
C ALA A 53 -19.18 -19.00 19.27
N SER A 54 -19.35 -20.21 18.75
CA SER A 54 -20.55 -21.05 18.97
C SER A 54 -20.66 -21.56 20.40
N HIS A 55 -19.52 -21.82 21.07
CA HIS A 55 -19.49 -22.27 22.46
C HIS A 55 -19.41 -21.11 23.47
N GLN A 56 -19.60 -19.86 23.02
CA GLN A 56 -19.54 -18.66 23.86
C GLN A 56 -18.21 -18.50 24.66
N ILE A 57 -17.14 -19.13 24.19
CA ILE A 57 -15.79 -18.95 24.74
C ILE A 57 -15.31 -17.51 24.48
N ILE A 58 -15.70 -16.96 23.32
CA ILE A 58 -15.53 -15.55 22.97
C ILE A 58 -16.91 -14.91 22.79
N ASP A 59 -17.04 -13.66 23.22
CA ASP A 59 -18.28 -12.92 23.02
C ASP A 59 -18.53 -12.68 21.55
N SER A 60 -19.55 -13.36 21.01
CA SER A 60 -19.86 -13.29 19.59
C SER A 60 -20.52 -11.98 19.19
N PHE A 61 -20.84 -11.08 20.12
CA PHE A 61 -21.26 -9.71 19.84
C PHE A 61 -20.05 -8.83 19.47
N ILE A 62 -18.92 -9.03 20.14
CA ILE A 62 -17.69 -8.27 19.89
C ILE A 62 -16.88 -8.86 18.75
N PHE A 63 -16.67 -10.18 18.74
CA PHE A 63 -15.77 -10.86 17.82
C PHE A 63 -16.45 -11.48 16.61
N SER A 64 -17.82 -11.52 16.60
CA SER A 64 -18.61 -12.15 15.54
C SER A 64 -18.25 -13.64 15.34
N SER A 65 -18.66 -14.23 14.22
CA SER A 65 -18.25 -15.56 13.75
C SER A 65 -18.26 -15.62 12.22
N PRO A 66 -17.48 -16.50 11.59
CA PRO A 66 -17.50 -16.70 10.14
C PRO A 66 -18.89 -16.90 9.56
N SER A 67 -19.75 -17.70 10.20
CA SER A 67 -21.12 -17.92 9.75
C SER A 67 -21.99 -16.66 9.86
N LYS A 68 -21.86 -15.87 10.91
CA LYS A 68 -22.59 -14.60 11.07
C LYS A 68 -22.15 -13.57 10.02
N ILE A 69 -20.84 -13.48 9.74
CA ILE A 69 -20.31 -12.60 8.69
C ILE A 69 -20.87 -12.99 7.33
N MET A 70 -20.89 -14.29 7.01
CA MET A 70 -21.44 -14.79 5.74
C MET A 70 -22.92 -14.48 5.61
N ASN A 71 -23.70 -14.70 6.65
CA ASN A 71 -25.13 -14.39 6.64
C ASN A 71 -25.39 -12.89 6.49
N ALA A 72 -24.64 -12.03 7.19
CA ALA A 72 -24.73 -10.58 7.04
C ALA A 72 -24.39 -10.15 5.60
N LEU A 73 -23.34 -10.71 5.01
CA LEU A 73 -22.95 -10.43 3.63
C LEU A 73 -24.07 -10.83 2.64
N LEU A 74 -24.66 -12.03 2.79
CA LEU A 74 -25.75 -12.49 1.94
C LEU A 74 -26.99 -11.61 2.07
N LEU A 75 -27.33 -11.14 3.27
CA LEU A 75 -28.41 -10.19 3.47
C LEU A 75 -28.14 -8.86 2.78
N MET A 76 -26.94 -8.31 2.94
CA MET A 76 -26.55 -7.04 2.31
C MET A 76 -26.50 -7.14 0.77
N ILE A 77 -26.24 -8.31 0.22
CA ILE A 77 -26.31 -8.53 -1.24
C ILE A 77 -27.77 -8.62 -1.67
N SER A 78 -28.64 -9.29 -0.92
CA SER A 78 -30.05 -9.49 -1.29
C SER A 78 -30.86 -8.19 -1.23
N ASP A 79 -30.58 -7.29 -0.29
CA ASP A 79 -31.21 -5.99 -0.14
C ASP A 79 -30.50 -4.85 -0.91
N HIS A 80 -29.42 -5.18 -1.64
CA HIS A 80 -28.61 -4.26 -2.45
C HIS A 80 -27.88 -3.16 -1.63
N SER A 81 -27.92 -3.20 -0.31
CA SER A 81 -27.30 -2.18 0.56
C SER A 81 -25.76 -2.19 0.46
N ILE A 82 -25.16 -3.35 0.13
CA ILE A 82 -23.72 -3.48 -0.04
C ILE A 82 -23.17 -2.51 -1.10
N PHE A 83 -23.89 -2.30 -2.19
CA PHE A 83 -23.44 -1.40 -3.26
C PHE A 83 -23.42 0.06 -2.82
N LEU A 84 -24.40 0.45 -1.99
CA LEU A 84 -24.47 1.80 -1.42
C LEU A 84 -23.28 2.01 -0.45
N HIS A 85 -23.07 1.09 0.48
CA HIS A 85 -21.99 1.18 1.46
C HIS A 85 -20.61 1.16 0.79
N LEU A 86 -20.40 0.27 -0.19
CA LEU A 86 -19.17 0.22 -0.96
C LEU A 86 -18.92 1.52 -1.73
N GLY A 87 -19.97 2.06 -2.36
CA GLY A 87 -19.87 3.33 -3.10
C GLY A 87 -19.49 4.51 -2.20
N VAL A 88 -20.07 4.60 -1.01
CA VAL A 88 -19.74 5.63 -0.02
C VAL A 88 -18.29 5.47 0.45
N THR A 89 -17.90 4.27 0.86
CA THR A 89 -16.51 3.99 1.32
C THR A 89 -15.48 4.30 0.23
N LEU A 90 -15.74 3.90 -1.01
CA LEU A 90 -14.85 4.22 -2.12
C LEU A 90 -14.74 5.74 -2.34
N TYR A 91 -15.86 6.44 -2.32
CA TYR A 91 -15.86 7.91 -2.45
C TYR A 91 -15.01 8.57 -1.35
N GLU A 92 -15.24 8.24 -0.09
CA GLU A 92 -14.52 8.78 1.06
C GLU A 92 -13.01 8.46 0.98
N THR A 93 -12.66 7.21 0.63
CA THR A 93 -11.27 6.78 0.45
C THR A 93 -10.58 7.53 -0.68
N PHE A 94 -11.21 7.64 -1.86
CA PHE A 94 -10.60 8.34 -2.98
C PHE A 94 -10.44 9.83 -2.74
N VAL A 95 -11.43 10.49 -2.12
CA VAL A 95 -11.32 11.91 -1.77
C VAL A 95 -10.17 12.13 -0.78
N SER A 96 -10.10 11.33 0.29
CA SER A 96 -8.99 11.37 1.26
C SER A 96 -7.65 11.16 0.57
N PHE A 97 -7.56 10.15 -0.28
CA PHE A 97 -6.35 9.78 -1.01
C PHE A 97 -5.83 10.91 -1.91
N PHE A 98 -6.69 11.51 -2.73
CA PHE A 98 -6.28 12.62 -3.61
C PHE A 98 -5.86 13.85 -2.81
N LEU A 99 -6.58 14.16 -1.72
CA LEU A 99 -6.20 15.25 -0.82
C LEU A 99 -4.84 15.00 -0.16
N VAL A 100 -4.60 13.78 0.35
CA VAL A 100 -3.30 13.40 0.94
C VAL A 100 -2.18 13.57 -0.07
N ILE A 101 -2.33 13.07 -1.30
CA ILE A 101 -1.29 13.16 -2.33
C ILE A 101 -1.01 14.62 -2.66
N PHE A 102 -2.06 15.40 -2.94
CA PHE A 102 -1.91 16.80 -3.32
C PHE A 102 -1.22 17.62 -2.22
N VAL A 103 -1.72 17.52 -0.99
CA VAL A 103 -1.16 18.25 0.15
C VAL A 103 0.25 17.77 0.48
N SER A 104 0.53 16.47 0.42
CA SER A 104 1.86 15.94 0.72
C SER A 104 2.91 16.38 -0.28
N ILE A 105 2.58 16.38 -1.57
CA ILE A 105 3.51 16.88 -2.61
C ILE A 105 3.75 18.37 -2.40
N LEU A 106 2.70 19.15 -2.15
CA LEU A 106 2.83 20.59 -1.92
C LEU A 106 3.75 20.89 -0.71
N PHE A 107 3.50 20.25 0.42
CA PHE A 107 4.33 20.44 1.62
C PHE A 107 5.76 19.92 1.42
N ALA A 108 5.95 18.78 0.77
CA ALA A 108 7.30 18.28 0.46
C ALA A 108 8.09 19.24 -0.41
N ILE A 109 7.45 19.89 -1.41
CA ILE A 109 8.04 20.93 -2.24
C ILE A 109 8.41 22.17 -1.38
N LEU A 110 7.50 22.64 -0.51
CA LEU A 110 7.75 23.76 0.37
C LEU A 110 8.93 23.52 1.31
N LEU A 111 8.99 22.34 1.92
CA LEU A 111 10.10 21.94 2.80
C LEU A 111 11.42 21.83 2.03
N TRP A 112 11.39 21.30 0.81
CA TRP A 112 12.59 21.22 -0.02
C TRP A 112 13.06 22.61 -0.49
N TYR A 113 12.12 23.53 -0.75
CA TYR A 113 12.43 24.87 -1.24
C TYR A 113 13.08 25.76 -0.17
N SER A 114 12.74 25.58 1.11
CA SER A 114 13.22 26.40 2.22
C SER A 114 13.82 25.53 3.33
N ASN A 115 15.16 25.62 3.50
CA ASN A 115 15.86 24.93 4.58
C ASN A 115 15.37 25.36 5.97
N ASN A 116 15.12 26.65 6.19
CA ASN A 116 14.61 27.14 7.47
C ASN A 116 13.24 26.53 7.80
N LEU A 117 12.37 26.44 6.80
CA LEU A 117 11.05 25.84 6.98
C LEU A 117 11.15 24.35 7.31
N SER A 118 12.05 23.63 6.66
CA SER A 118 12.27 22.21 6.95
C SER A 118 12.82 21.99 8.34
N GLU A 119 13.83 22.76 8.77
CA GLU A 119 14.41 22.66 10.11
C GLU A 119 13.37 22.94 11.22
N ILE A 120 12.43 23.85 10.97
CA ILE A 120 11.36 24.16 11.94
C ILE A 120 10.28 23.08 11.93
N LEU A 121 9.79 22.67 10.77
CA LEU A 121 8.60 21.81 10.68
C LEU A 121 8.89 20.31 10.77
N GLU A 122 10.08 19.85 10.37
CA GLU A 122 10.42 18.42 10.36
C GLU A 122 10.23 17.75 11.74
N PRO A 123 10.69 18.32 12.87
CA PRO A 123 10.46 17.73 14.19
C PRO A 123 8.96 17.59 14.53
N TYR A 124 8.15 18.58 14.18
CA TYR A 124 6.70 18.53 14.43
C TYR A 124 6.01 17.46 13.57
N LEU A 125 6.40 17.34 12.30
CA LEU A 125 5.88 16.31 11.40
C LEU A 125 6.22 14.91 11.90
N VAL A 126 7.44 14.70 12.43
CA VAL A 126 7.85 13.42 13.04
C VAL A 126 7.00 13.10 14.26
N VAL A 127 6.79 14.07 15.16
CA VAL A 127 5.93 13.89 16.34
C VAL A 127 4.50 13.57 15.92
N LEU A 128 3.91 14.33 15.01
CA LEU A 128 2.55 14.11 14.52
C LEU A 128 2.40 12.74 13.82
N ASN A 129 3.42 12.30 13.09
CA ASN A 129 3.42 10.96 12.48
C ASN A 129 3.51 9.83 13.51
N SER A 130 4.07 10.09 14.69
CA SER A 130 4.24 9.11 15.76
C SER A 130 3.00 8.97 16.66
N LEU A 131 2.02 9.88 16.54
CA LEU A 131 0.80 9.79 17.31
C LEU A 131 0.00 8.51 16.99
N PRO A 132 -0.63 7.87 17.98
CA PRO A 132 -1.49 6.72 17.76
C PRO A 132 -2.72 7.15 16.95
N LYS A 133 -2.71 6.79 15.67
CA LYS A 133 -3.70 7.23 14.68
C LYS A 133 -5.12 6.79 15.04
N SER A 134 -5.27 5.62 15.67
CA SER A 134 -6.54 5.12 16.17
C SER A 134 -7.17 5.99 17.28
N ALA A 135 -6.36 6.75 18.02
CA ALA A 135 -6.87 7.66 19.05
C ALA A 135 -7.40 8.97 18.47
N LEU A 136 -7.04 9.32 17.25
CA LEU A 136 -7.51 10.54 16.58
C LEU A 136 -8.97 10.43 16.12
N ALA A 137 -9.44 9.26 15.73
CA ALA A 137 -10.79 9.05 15.21
C ALA A 137 -11.88 9.46 16.22
N PRO A 138 -11.89 9.00 17.50
CA PRO A 138 -12.87 9.45 18.46
C PRO A 138 -12.83 10.96 18.72
N LEU A 139 -11.64 11.56 18.75
CA LEU A 139 -11.48 13.00 18.91
C LEU A 139 -12.11 13.79 17.77
N LEU A 140 -11.86 13.35 16.53
CA LEU A 140 -12.43 13.99 15.32
C LEU A 140 -13.94 13.83 15.26
N ILE A 141 -14.49 12.70 15.70
CA ILE A 141 -15.94 12.48 15.78
C ILE A 141 -16.58 13.47 16.77
N VAL A 142 -15.94 13.71 17.91
CA VAL A 142 -16.43 14.69 18.90
C VAL A 142 -16.38 16.12 18.36
N TRP A 143 -15.38 16.48 17.58
CA TRP A 143 -15.21 17.83 17.05
C TRP A 143 -16.05 18.11 15.80
N LEU A 144 -16.09 17.18 14.85
CA LEU A 144 -16.71 17.34 13.53
C LEU A 144 -18.06 16.63 13.39
N GLY A 145 -18.46 15.85 14.43
CA GLY A 145 -19.63 15.00 14.37
C GLY A 145 -19.40 13.71 13.57
N ALA A 146 -20.34 12.80 13.59
CA ALA A 146 -20.30 11.55 12.81
C ALA A 146 -20.75 11.80 11.36
N THR A 147 -19.91 12.43 10.57
CA THR A 147 -20.20 12.85 9.19
C THR A 147 -19.20 12.24 8.20
N LYS A 148 -19.55 12.24 6.90
CA LYS A 148 -18.62 11.84 5.81
C LYS A 148 -17.34 12.67 5.83
N THR A 149 -17.43 13.96 6.16
CA THR A 149 -16.26 14.84 6.29
C THR A 149 -15.32 14.35 7.38
N THR A 150 -15.83 13.88 8.50
CA THR A 150 -15.04 13.33 9.60
C THR A 150 -14.26 12.09 9.17
N ILE A 151 -14.88 11.20 8.41
CA ILE A 151 -14.22 10.01 7.86
C ILE A 151 -13.10 10.42 6.91
N ILE A 152 -13.36 11.36 5.99
CA ILE A 152 -12.35 11.90 5.07
C ILE A 152 -11.16 12.50 5.83
N VAL A 153 -11.41 13.33 6.84
CA VAL A 153 -10.36 13.98 7.65
C VAL A 153 -9.58 12.95 8.45
N THR A 154 -10.26 11.92 8.97
CA THR A 154 -9.60 10.82 9.69
C THR A 154 -8.67 10.05 8.76
N GLY A 155 -9.14 9.64 7.58
CA GLY A 155 -8.32 8.99 6.57
C GLY A 155 -7.11 9.83 6.15
N MET A 156 -7.29 11.15 5.98
CA MET A 156 -6.19 12.07 5.73
C MET A 156 -5.18 12.10 6.90
N SER A 157 -5.65 12.21 8.14
CA SER A 157 -4.79 12.33 9.32
C SER A 157 -3.88 11.11 9.51
N VAL A 158 -4.37 9.94 9.10
CA VAL A 158 -3.61 8.68 9.17
C VAL A 158 -2.43 8.66 8.18
N ALA A 159 -2.57 9.27 7.01
CA ALA A 159 -1.63 9.14 5.91
C ALA A 159 -0.72 10.36 5.70
N ILE A 160 -1.18 11.56 6.02
CA ILE A 160 -0.58 12.81 5.53
C ILE A 160 0.85 13.05 6.05
N PHE A 161 1.08 12.89 7.36
CA PHE A 161 2.38 13.23 7.96
C PHE A 161 3.49 12.30 7.48
N GLY A 162 3.23 10.99 7.44
CA GLY A 162 4.17 10.01 6.89
C GLY A 162 4.43 10.23 5.41
N SER A 163 3.40 10.62 4.66
CA SER A 163 3.49 10.92 3.24
C SER A 163 4.38 12.13 2.97
N ILE A 164 4.21 13.23 3.71
CA ILE A 164 5.05 14.43 3.61
C ILE A 164 6.51 14.09 3.88
N LEU A 165 6.80 13.42 5.00
CA LEU A 165 8.16 13.05 5.40
C LEU A 165 8.83 12.14 4.36
N ASN A 166 8.10 11.15 3.84
CA ASN A 166 8.63 10.21 2.86
C ASN A 166 8.98 10.92 1.53
N LEU A 167 8.11 11.79 1.04
CA LEU A 167 8.36 12.56 -0.18
C LEU A 167 9.50 13.58 0.03
N TYR A 168 9.51 14.30 1.14
CA TYR A 168 10.57 15.23 1.47
C TYR A 168 11.96 14.56 1.55
N THR A 169 12.04 13.40 2.22
CA THR A 169 13.27 12.60 2.27
C THR A 169 13.71 12.16 0.88
N SER A 170 12.77 11.75 0.02
CA SER A 170 13.07 11.42 -1.37
C SER A 170 13.62 12.61 -2.15
N PHE A 171 13.04 13.81 -1.97
CA PHE A 171 13.53 15.02 -2.63
C PHE A 171 14.96 15.38 -2.19
N ARG A 172 15.28 15.21 -0.91
CA ARG A 172 16.63 15.42 -0.37
C ARG A 172 17.65 14.38 -0.78
N SER A 173 17.23 13.18 -1.10
CA SER A 173 18.12 12.08 -1.55
C SER A 173 18.61 12.23 -2.99
N THR A 174 18.18 13.28 -3.69
CA THR A 174 18.60 13.54 -5.07
C THR A 174 20.09 13.88 -5.12
N ASP A 175 20.81 13.30 -6.09
CA ASP A 175 22.24 13.49 -6.29
C ASP A 175 22.62 14.98 -6.40
N PRO A 176 23.47 15.49 -5.48
CA PRO A 176 23.94 16.87 -5.52
C PRO A 176 24.67 17.24 -6.81
N GLY A 177 25.30 16.28 -7.50
CA GLY A 177 25.96 16.48 -8.79
C GLY A 177 24.99 16.91 -9.87
N LYS A 178 23.80 16.31 -9.92
CA LYS A 178 22.74 16.67 -10.87
C LYS A 178 22.20 18.08 -10.60
N ILE A 179 22.07 18.43 -9.32
CA ILE A 179 21.62 19.77 -8.90
C ILE A 179 22.65 20.83 -9.33
N LYS A 180 23.95 20.60 -9.06
CA LYS A 180 25.05 21.49 -9.47
C LYS A 180 25.09 21.68 -10.99
N LEU A 181 24.86 20.61 -11.76
CA LEU A 181 24.82 20.69 -13.22
C LEU A 181 23.79 21.71 -13.72
N ILE A 182 22.59 21.73 -13.17
CA ILE A 182 21.56 22.71 -13.55
C ILE A 182 22.00 24.13 -13.26
N TYR A 183 22.65 24.39 -12.11
CA TYR A 183 23.16 25.73 -11.78
C TYR A 183 24.32 26.15 -12.70
N THR A 184 25.20 25.23 -13.10
CA THR A 184 26.26 25.48 -14.07
C THR A 184 25.70 25.89 -15.43
N LEU A 185 24.54 25.35 -15.82
CA LEU A 185 23.81 25.72 -17.02
C LEU A 185 22.94 26.99 -16.86
N ARG A 186 23.20 27.80 -15.82
CA ARG A 186 22.44 29.01 -15.44
C ARG A 186 20.96 28.74 -15.13
N GLY A 187 20.61 27.51 -14.71
CA GLY A 187 19.28 27.18 -14.22
C GLY A 187 19.03 27.78 -12.83
N ASN A 188 17.78 28.06 -12.55
CA ASN A 188 17.33 28.54 -11.23
C ASN A 188 16.76 27.39 -10.37
N HIS A 189 16.36 27.71 -9.14
CA HIS A 189 15.80 26.74 -8.18
C HIS A 189 14.56 26.00 -8.71
N LEU A 190 13.70 26.69 -9.49
CA LEU A 190 12.54 26.08 -10.14
C LEU A 190 12.95 25.08 -11.24
N HIS A 191 14.01 25.36 -11.98
CA HIS A 191 14.53 24.41 -12.98
C HIS A 191 15.08 23.15 -12.28
N VAL A 192 15.74 23.27 -11.14
CA VAL A 192 16.18 22.13 -10.35
C VAL A 192 14.97 21.29 -9.92
N LEU A 193 13.94 21.92 -9.36
CA LEU A 193 12.72 21.24 -8.92
C LEU A 193 12.06 20.45 -10.07
N THR A 194 11.79 21.15 -11.17
CA THR A 194 10.97 20.59 -12.27
C THR A 194 11.72 19.62 -13.17
N LYS A 195 13.04 19.82 -13.36
CA LYS A 195 13.86 19.01 -14.29
C LYS A 195 14.65 17.90 -13.62
N VAL A 196 14.88 17.99 -12.32
CA VAL A 196 15.70 17.02 -11.58
C VAL A 196 14.91 16.37 -10.45
N ILE A 197 14.42 17.14 -9.47
CA ILE A 197 13.84 16.62 -8.24
C ILE A 197 12.54 15.84 -8.52
N LEU A 198 11.57 16.48 -9.17
CA LEU A 198 10.28 15.85 -9.45
C LEU A 198 10.42 14.59 -10.34
N PRO A 199 11.14 14.63 -11.47
CA PRO A 199 11.33 13.42 -12.28
C PRO A 199 12.09 12.31 -11.53
N TYR A 200 13.11 12.65 -10.76
CA TYR A 200 13.85 11.68 -9.95
C TYR A 200 12.96 11.01 -8.90
N SER A 201 12.02 11.76 -8.33
CA SER A 201 11.17 11.29 -7.24
C SER A 201 9.88 10.59 -7.70
N ILE A 202 9.62 10.47 -9.01
CA ILE A 202 8.42 9.76 -9.53
C ILE A 202 8.27 8.35 -8.94
N PRO A 203 9.32 7.50 -8.87
CA PRO A 203 9.18 6.17 -8.27
C PRO A 203 8.77 6.22 -6.79
N ALA A 204 9.30 7.18 -6.03
CA ALA A 204 8.93 7.39 -4.64
C ALA A 204 7.49 7.89 -4.48
N ILE A 205 7.06 8.82 -5.35
CA ILE A 205 5.67 9.30 -5.39
C ILE A 205 4.72 8.13 -5.64
N ILE A 206 4.98 7.30 -6.66
CA ILE A 206 4.14 6.13 -6.97
C ILE A 206 4.13 5.11 -5.81
N SER A 207 5.28 4.87 -5.19
CA SER A 207 5.37 3.99 -4.02
C SER A 207 4.56 4.52 -2.84
N ASN A 208 4.65 5.83 -2.59
CA ASN A 208 3.89 6.52 -1.55
C ASN A 208 2.37 6.46 -1.83
N MET A 209 1.95 6.62 -3.08
CA MET A 209 0.54 6.46 -3.49
C MET A 209 -0.01 5.08 -3.15
N LYS A 210 0.76 4.01 -3.42
CA LYS A 210 0.36 2.63 -3.10
C LYS A 210 0.12 2.41 -1.61
N VAL A 211 0.95 3.02 -0.77
CA VAL A 211 0.80 2.93 0.70
C VAL A 211 -0.40 3.76 1.16
N ASN A 212 -0.53 4.98 0.64
CA ASN A 212 -1.54 5.92 1.08
C ASN A 212 -2.98 5.46 0.78
N ILE A 213 -3.22 4.75 -0.33
CA ILE A 213 -4.55 4.24 -0.63
C ILE A 213 -5.03 3.25 0.45
N GLY A 214 -4.12 2.39 0.94
CA GLY A 214 -4.40 1.49 2.06
C GLY A 214 -4.61 2.24 3.39
N LEU A 215 -3.80 3.26 3.66
CA LEU A 215 -3.92 4.06 4.87
C LEU A 215 -5.22 4.88 4.90
N CYS A 216 -5.64 5.45 3.77
CA CYS A 216 -6.90 6.18 3.65
C CYS A 216 -8.13 5.28 3.80
N LEU A 217 -8.01 3.99 3.41
CA LEU A 217 -9.08 3.01 3.61
C LEU A 217 -9.24 2.59 5.08
N VAL A 218 -8.15 2.62 5.85
CA VAL A 218 -8.15 2.27 7.29
C VAL A 218 -8.75 3.40 8.15
N GLY A 219 -8.57 4.67 7.75
CA GLY A 219 -9.11 5.84 8.46
C GLY A 219 -10.59 6.00 8.28
#